data_a53a79da1c26cc74db6eefdcfa27ad06
#
_entry.id   a53a79da1c26cc74db6eefdcfa27ad06
#
_cell.length_a   1.000
_cell.length_b   1.000
_cell.length_c   1.000
_cell.angle_alpha   90.00
_cell.angle_beta   90.00
_cell.angle_gamma   90.00
#
_symmetry.space_group_name_H-M   'P 1'
#
loop_
_entity.id
_entity.type
_entity.pdbx_description
1 polymer ?
#
loop_
_entity_poly.entity_id
_entity_poly.type
_entity_poly.pdbx_seq_one_letter_code
_entity_poly.pdbx_strand_id
1 'polypeptide(L)'
;MVEAAMIWNEPNNLSHWDFEIDEDWSIFAEMAKLAAAAIASENPKLPKVLGGISPIDPGFISNMASKGVLARLEAVAVHGFPLDWNHWQIHAWPDKIREIAAVTTLPIWISEVGVSSFGAEEVQEFGVARSAELLLGRSPRIHWYSLLDLPRAWPATTRHREAEGSAYYRHFYMGLLREDGSPKRALKAFSRYSPQLGICQWFHFEDPRLDLAVKWLKELGVKKLRTGLSWADGERPNALEWFDRQMRALEGFDVTLTFCFTPPSRGVREHHTSPPLVIEEFAEFCARMTRRYAS
;
A
#
# COMPACT_ATOMS: atom_id res chain seq x y z
N MET A 1 -5.03 -16.43 -2.42
CA MET A 1 -3.61 -16.74 -2.75
C MET A 1 -2.82 -15.46 -2.75
N VAL A 2 -1.56 -15.45 -2.30
CA VAL A 2 -0.69 -14.28 -2.49
C VAL A 2 -0.30 -14.22 -3.96
N GLU A 3 -0.66 -13.12 -4.65
CA GLU A 3 -0.39 -12.93 -6.09
C GLU A 3 0.88 -12.13 -6.36
N ALA A 4 1.32 -11.33 -5.39
CA ALA A 4 2.55 -10.52 -5.49
C ALA A 4 3.03 -10.10 -4.10
N ALA A 5 4.34 -9.90 -3.98
CA ALA A 5 4.97 -9.27 -2.84
C ALA A 5 5.36 -7.82 -3.18
N MET A 6 4.89 -6.87 -2.37
CA MET A 6 5.26 -5.47 -2.50
C MET A 6 6.31 -5.13 -1.46
N ILE A 7 7.42 -4.57 -1.92
CA ILE A 7 8.56 -4.19 -1.08
C ILE A 7 8.39 -2.75 -0.66
N TRP A 8 8.15 -2.55 0.63
CA TRP A 8 7.89 -1.28 1.29
C TRP A 8 6.57 -0.60 0.90
N ASN A 9 6.29 0.55 1.54
CA ASN A 9 5.17 1.45 1.28
C ASN A 9 5.70 2.89 1.23
N GLU A 10 5.43 3.61 0.16
CA GLU A 10 5.75 5.03 -0.04
C GLU A 10 7.19 5.42 0.35
N PRO A 11 8.22 4.77 -0.21
CA PRO A 11 9.61 5.01 0.20
C PRO A 11 10.11 6.43 -0.08
N ASN A 12 9.42 7.18 -0.93
CA ASN A 12 9.71 8.58 -1.23
C ASN A 12 8.87 9.58 -0.42
N ASN A 13 8.15 9.08 0.60
CA ASN A 13 7.38 9.88 1.53
C ASN A 13 8.03 9.83 2.92
N LEU A 14 8.36 11.00 3.48
CA LEU A 14 9.04 11.10 4.77
C LEU A 14 8.24 10.48 5.93
N SER A 15 6.93 10.37 5.79
CA SER A 15 6.07 9.69 6.76
C SER A 15 6.21 8.16 6.74
N HIS A 16 6.86 7.58 5.71
CA HIS A 16 7.02 6.14 5.53
C HIS A 16 8.47 5.67 5.43
N TRP A 17 9.38 6.54 5.00
CA TRP A 17 10.82 6.31 4.99
C TRP A 17 11.55 7.58 5.38
N ASP A 18 12.40 7.51 6.41
CA ASP A 18 13.16 8.64 6.89
C ASP A 18 14.37 8.91 5.99
N PHE A 19 14.13 9.55 4.86
CA PHE A 19 15.18 9.94 3.92
C PHE A 19 16.04 11.14 4.40
N GLU A 20 15.78 11.71 5.58
CA GLU A 20 16.75 12.59 6.27
C GLU A 20 17.98 11.80 6.75
N ILE A 21 17.84 10.45 6.89
CA ILE A 21 18.95 9.55 7.19
C ILE A 21 19.54 8.97 5.90
N ASP A 22 18.74 8.76 4.88
CA ASP A 22 19.07 8.11 3.62
C ASP A 22 18.76 9.06 2.44
N GLU A 23 19.48 10.20 2.40
CA GLU A 23 19.17 11.35 1.53
C GLU A 23 19.09 11.00 0.03
N ASP A 24 19.87 10.03 -0.41
CA ASP A 24 19.92 9.56 -1.80
C ASP A 24 19.24 8.19 -2.03
N TRP A 25 18.54 7.65 -1.02
CA TRP A 25 17.92 6.31 -1.00
C TRP A 25 18.90 5.15 -1.29
N SER A 26 20.18 5.27 -0.96
CA SER A 26 21.14 4.18 -1.15
C SER A 26 20.87 3.01 -0.21
N ILE A 27 20.53 3.27 1.05
CA ILE A 27 20.18 2.23 2.04
C ILE A 27 18.89 1.52 1.58
N PHE A 28 17.88 2.29 1.18
CA PHE A 28 16.63 1.74 0.66
C PHE A 28 16.85 0.86 -0.57
N ALA A 29 17.67 1.32 -1.52
CA ALA A 29 17.94 0.58 -2.75
C ALA A 29 18.64 -0.76 -2.48
N GLU A 30 19.63 -0.80 -1.61
CA GLU A 30 20.30 -2.06 -1.22
C GLU A 30 19.33 -3.00 -0.48
N MET A 31 18.59 -2.47 0.49
CA MET A 31 17.57 -3.23 1.22
C MET A 31 16.50 -3.83 0.27
N ALA A 32 16.01 -3.04 -0.68
CA ALA A 32 15.00 -3.50 -1.64
C ALA A 32 15.54 -4.60 -2.58
N LYS A 33 16.81 -4.50 -3.00
CA LYS A 33 17.48 -5.55 -3.81
C LYS A 33 17.66 -6.84 -3.02
N LEU A 34 18.07 -6.76 -1.76
CA LEU A 34 18.19 -7.92 -0.88
C LEU A 34 16.83 -8.56 -0.61
N ALA A 35 15.80 -7.77 -0.31
CA ALA A 35 14.45 -8.26 -0.13
C ALA A 35 13.91 -8.96 -1.39
N ALA A 36 14.11 -8.37 -2.57
CA ALA A 36 13.70 -8.98 -3.84
C ALA A 36 14.41 -10.32 -4.09
N ALA A 37 15.70 -10.41 -3.80
CA ALA A 37 16.45 -11.66 -3.91
C ALA A 37 15.98 -12.71 -2.90
N ALA A 38 15.71 -12.32 -1.67
CA ALA A 38 15.21 -13.19 -0.61
C ALA A 38 13.81 -13.74 -0.93
N ILE A 39 12.90 -12.90 -1.43
CA ILE A 39 11.58 -13.33 -1.91
C ILE A 39 11.72 -14.33 -3.07
N ALA A 40 12.58 -14.02 -4.04
CA ALA A 40 12.80 -14.88 -5.20
C ALA A 40 13.42 -16.25 -4.83
N SER A 41 14.23 -16.31 -3.77
CA SER A 41 14.78 -17.58 -3.27
C SER A 41 13.72 -18.52 -2.69
N GLU A 42 12.64 -17.96 -2.12
CA GLU A 42 11.53 -18.73 -1.55
C GLU A 42 10.47 -19.07 -2.61
N ASN A 43 10.14 -18.10 -3.46
CA ASN A 43 9.22 -18.31 -4.57
C ASN A 43 9.66 -17.49 -5.80
N PRO A 44 10.40 -18.10 -6.74
CA PRO A 44 10.90 -17.40 -7.92
C PRO A 44 9.81 -16.93 -8.89
N LYS A 45 8.58 -17.46 -8.75
CA LYS A 45 7.43 -17.10 -9.59
C LYS A 45 6.59 -15.96 -9.00
N LEU A 46 6.82 -15.60 -7.73
CA LEU A 46 6.07 -14.53 -7.08
C LEU A 46 6.54 -13.17 -7.61
N PRO A 47 5.67 -12.39 -8.27
CA PRO A 47 6.01 -11.06 -8.72
C PRO A 47 6.40 -10.15 -7.55
N LYS A 48 7.47 -9.39 -7.72
CA LYS A 48 7.94 -8.38 -6.77
C LYS A 48 7.62 -7.00 -7.31
N VAL A 49 7.03 -6.17 -6.48
CA VAL A 49 6.55 -4.83 -6.83
C VAL A 49 7.25 -3.80 -5.96
N LEU A 50 7.76 -2.73 -6.56
CA LEU A 50 8.21 -1.58 -5.78
C LEU A 50 7.01 -0.95 -5.08
N GLY A 51 7.09 -0.75 -3.77
CA GLY A 51 6.01 -0.16 -2.96
C GLY A 51 5.54 1.16 -3.53
N GLY A 52 4.24 1.38 -3.51
CA GLY A 52 3.59 2.51 -4.16
C GLY A 52 4.20 3.84 -3.75
N ILE A 53 4.68 4.60 -4.72
CA ILE A 53 5.31 5.90 -4.46
C ILE A 53 4.25 7.00 -4.30
N SER A 54 4.49 7.86 -3.33
CA SER A 54 3.66 9.04 -3.04
C SER A 54 4.53 10.18 -2.49
N PRO A 55 4.58 11.34 -3.13
CA PRO A 55 3.92 11.70 -4.39
C PRO A 55 4.41 10.88 -5.58
N ILE A 56 3.63 10.90 -6.69
CA ILE A 56 4.06 10.34 -7.97
C ILE A 56 5.27 11.12 -8.45
N ASP A 57 6.44 10.47 -8.49
CA ASP A 57 7.74 11.10 -8.78
C ASP A 57 8.55 10.24 -9.77
N PRO A 58 8.63 10.66 -11.04
CA PRO A 58 9.48 10.00 -12.03
C PRO A 58 10.98 10.04 -11.66
N GLY A 59 11.41 11.07 -10.94
CA GLY A 59 12.81 11.20 -10.50
C GLY A 59 13.20 10.10 -9.52
N PHE A 60 12.32 9.77 -8.57
CA PHE A 60 12.53 8.64 -7.65
C PHE A 60 12.66 7.30 -8.41
N ILE A 61 11.77 7.04 -9.39
CA ILE A 61 11.83 5.83 -10.22
C ILE A 61 13.13 5.76 -11.01
N SER A 62 13.58 6.88 -11.61
CA SER A 62 14.86 6.97 -12.32
C SER A 62 16.05 6.70 -11.38
N ASN A 63 16.01 7.21 -10.14
CA ASN A 63 17.02 6.93 -9.12
C ASN A 63 17.05 5.43 -8.77
N MET A 64 15.90 4.79 -8.55
CA MET A 64 15.82 3.35 -8.30
C MET A 64 16.33 2.53 -9.49
N ALA A 65 16.06 2.96 -10.73
CA ALA A 65 16.59 2.34 -11.93
C ALA A 65 18.13 2.42 -11.98
N SER A 66 18.71 3.61 -11.71
CA SER A 66 20.17 3.82 -11.72
C SER A 66 20.91 2.99 -10.65
N LYS A 67 20.24 2.72 -9.52
CA LYS A 67 20.73 1.87 -8.42
C LYS A 67 20.48 0.36 -8.66
N GLY A 68 19.88 -0.02 -9.81
CA GLY A 68 19.66 -1.42 -10.20
C GLY A 68 18.48 -2.10 -9.49
N VAL A 69 17.63 -1.35 -8.77
CA VAL A 69 16.46 -1.90 -8.05
C VAL A 69 15.45 -2.47 -9.03
N LEU A 70 15.12 -1.71 -10.09
CA LEU A 70 14.07 -2.09 -11.04
C LEU A 70 14.37 -3.38 -11.80
N ALA A 71 15.66 -3.72 -11.98
CA ALA A 71 16.07 -4.97 -12.62
C ALA A 71 15.72 -6.24 -11.81
N ARG A 72 15.26 -6.07 -10.57
CA ARG A 72 14.86 -7.15 -9.66
C ARG A 72 13.36 -7.27 -9.46
N LEU A 73 12.58 -6.44 -10.16
CA LEU A 73 11.14 -6.27 -9.94
C LEU A 73 10.34 -6.52 -11.22
N GLU A 74 9.10 -6.91 -11.08
CA GLU A 74 8.14 -7.15 -12.17
C GLU A 74 7.14 -6.00 -12.36
N ALA A 75 7.04 -5.07 -11.39
CA ALA A 75 6.19 -3.88 -11.51
C ALA A 75 6.67 -2.76 -10.58
N VAL A 76 6.26 -1.54 -10.90
CA VAL A 76 6.30 -0.39 -9.99
C VAL A 76 4.88 0.00 -9.62
N ALA A 77 4.70 0.55 -8.41
CA ALA A 77 3.39 1.00 -7.98
C ALA A 77 3.40 2.49 -7.64
N VAL A 78 2.25 3.13 -7.80
CA VAL A 78 2.03 4.54 -7.46
C VAL A 78 0.74 4.69 -6.64
N HIS A 79 0.71 5.73 -5.81
CA HIS A 79 -0.46 6.16 -5.05
C HIS A 79 -0.93 7.53 -5.50
N GLY A 80 -2.23 7.78 -5.46
CA GLY A 80 -2.76 9.10 -5.80
C GLY A 80 -4.08 9.42 -5.12
N PHE A 81 -4.12 10.61 -4.52
CA PHE A 81 -5.23 11.14 -3.75
C PHE A 81 -5.52 12.59 -4.19
N PRO A 82 -5.98 12.76 -5.45
CA PRO A 82 -5.96 14.06 -6.12
C PRO A 82 -6.88 15.12 -5.52
N LEU A 83 -7.91 14.75 -4.78
CA LEU A 83 -8.84 15.71 -4.14
C LEU A 83 -8.54 15.91 -2.65
N ASP A 84 -7.52 15.25 -2.12
CA ASP A 84 -7.20 15.26 -0.70
C ASP A 84 -5.85 15.92 -0.42
N TRP A 85 -4.74 15.19 -0.50
CA TRP A 85 -3.41 15.75 -0.20
C TRP A 85 -2.48 15.87 -1.40
N ASN A 86 -2.85 15.31 -2.55
CA ASN A 86 -2.13 15.61 -3.78
C ASN A 86 -2.66 16.89 -4.43
N HIS A 87 -1.74 17.75 -4.88
CA HIS A 87 -2.05 19.06 -5.45
C HIS A 87 -2.28 19.02 -6.97
N TRP A 88 -2.87 17.93 -7.49
CA TRP A 88 -3.26 17.82 -8.90
C TRP A 88 -4.71 17.36 -9.03
N GLN A 89 -5.30 17.65 -10.18
CA GLN A 89 -6.72 17.41 -10.40
C GLN A 89 -6.96 15.95 -10.82
N ILE A 90 -8.10 15.36 -10.42
CA ILE A 90 -8.40 13.94 -10.66
C ILE A 90 -8.29 13.53 -12.15
N HIS A 91 -8.59 14.43 -13.08
CA HIS A 91 -8.48 14.15 -14.51
C HIS A 91 -7.03 14.06 -15.01
N ALA A 92 -6.05 14.46 -14.22
CA ALA A 92 -4.64 14.33 -14.57
C ALA A 92 -4.08 12.89 -14.39
N TRP A 93 -4.85 11.94 -13.91
CA TRP A 93 -4.41 10.56 -13.76
C TRP A 93 -3.72 9.97 -14.99
N PRO A 94 -4.25 10.10 -16.23
CA PRO A 94 -3.56 9.59 -17.41
C PRO A 94 -2.18 10.22 -17.64
N ASP A 95 -2.02 11.49 -17.28
CA ASP A 95 -0.74 12.20 -17.41
C ASP A 95 0.25 11.68 -16.37
N LYS A 96 -0.20 11.46 -15.13
CA LYS A 96 0.63 10.90 -14.07
C LYS A 96 1.14 9.49 -14.41
N ILE A 97 0.31 8.66 -15.03
CA ILE A 97 0.75 7.35 -15.53
C ILE A 97 1.79 7.52 -16.63
N ARG A 98 1.59 8.47 -17.57
CA ARG A 98 2.55 8.73 -18.65
C ARG A 98 3.89 9.25 -18.14
N GLU A 99 3.90 10.10 -17.10
CA GLU A 99 5.13 10.57 -16.47
C GLU A 99 5.99 9.40 -15.97
N ILE A 100 5.39 8.40 -15.33
CA ILE A 100 6.09 7.20 -14.87
C ILE A 100 6.48 6.29 -16.02
N ALA A 101 5.60 6.09 -17.02
CA ALA A 101 5.88 5.28 -18.20
C ALA A 101 7.04 5.83 -19.05
N ALA A 102 7.35 7.13 -18.92
CA ALA A 102 8.49 7.74 -19.62
C ALA A 102 9.86 7.31 -19.02
N VAL A 103 9.89 6.81 -17.80
CA VAL A 103 11.14 6.48 -17.07
C VAL A 103 11.27 4.99 -16.70
N THR A 104 10.26 4.17 -17.02
CA THR A 104 10.32 2.71 -16.81
C THR A 104 9.51 1.96 -17.85
N THR A 105 9.95 0.76 -18.20
CA THR A 105 9.19 -0.18 -19.04
C THR A 105 8.39 -1.19 -18.24
N LEU A 106 8.53 -1.20 -16.90
CA LEU A 106 7.78 -2.09 -16.04
C LEU A 106 6.30 -1.71 -15.98
N PRO A 107 5.40 -2.69 -15.83
CA PRO A 107 3.99 -2.43 -15.56
C PRO A 107 3.81 -1.48 -14.38
N ILE A 108 2.89 -0.51 -14.52
CA ILE A 108 2.57 0.47 -13.48
C ILE A 108 1.28 0.06 -12.81
N TRP A 109 1.34 -0.23 -11.50
CA TRP A 109 0.19 -0.53 -10.67
C TRP A 109 -0.27 0.72 -9.93
N ILE A 110 -1.58 0.89 -9.79
CA ILE A 110 -2.18 1.88 -8.91
C ILE A 110 -2.53 1.14 -7.63
N SER A 111 -1.58 1.08 -6.70
CA SER A 111 -1.76 0.29 -5.47
C SER A 111 -2.57 1.01 -4.40
N GLU A 112 -2.73 2.34 -4.54
CA GLU A 112 -3.73 3.12 -3.82
C GLU A 112 -4.27 4.26 -4.69
N VAL A 113 -5.58 4.35 -4.75
CA VAL A 113 -6.31 5.51 -5.25
C VAL A 113 -7.49 5.74 -4.31
N GLY A 114 -7.71 6.98 -3.93
CA GLY A 114 -8.79 7.29 -3.01
C GLY A 114 -9.24 8.74 -3.08
N VAL A 115 -10.44 8.95 -2.58
CA VAL A 115 -11.03 10.26 -2.32
C VAL A 115 -11.78 10.17 -1.00
N SER A 116 -11.53 11.12 -0.12
CA SER A 116 -12.18 11.19 1.19
C SER A 116 -13.64 11.62 1.08
N SER A 117 -14.47 11.10 1.97
CA SER A 117 -15.83 11.58 2.20
C SER A 117 -15.92 12.72 3.22
N PHE A 118 -14.78 13.25 3.67
CA PHE A 118 -14.75 14.35 4.62
C PHE A 118 -15.49 15.57 4.08
N GLY A 119 -16.54 15.96 4.76
CA GLY A 119 -17.42 17.08 4.39
C GLY A 119 -18.57 16.72 3.44
N ALA A 120 -18.40 15.77 2.51
CA ALA A 120 -19.46 15.35 1.59
C ALA A 120 -19.22 13.96 1.00
N GLU A 121 -20.13 13.01 1.20
CA GLU A 121 -20.05 11.66 0.62
C GLU A 121 -20.18 11.66 -0.91
N GLU A 122 -20.84 12.66 -1.48
CA GLU A 122 -20.99 12.85 -2.92
C GLU A 122 -19.66 13.04 -3.61
N VAL A 123 -18.69 13.67 -2.96
CA VAL A 123 -17.32 13.85 -3.49
C VAL A 123 -16.59 12.52 -3.58
N GLN A 124 -16.75 11.65 -2.58
CA GLN A 124 -16.17 10.31 -2.62
C GLN A 124 -16.86 9.44 -3.70
N GLU A 125 -18.19 9.50 -3.80
CA GLU A 125 -18.97 8.79 -4.83
C GLU A 125 -18.49 9.18 -6.24
N PHE A 126 -18.34 10.48 -6.50
CA PHE A 126 -17.75 11.01 -7.74
C PHE A 126 -16.33 10.50 -7.94
N GLY A 127 -15.49 10.54 -6.89
CA GLY A 127 -14.11 10.10 -6.92
C GLY A 127 -13.95 8.63 -7.34
N VAL A 128 -14.80 7.73 -6.82
CA VAL A 128 -14.83 6.32 -7.21
C VAL A 128 -15.13 6.17 -8.71
N ALA A 129 -16.24 6.77 -9.17
CA ALA A 129 -16.64 6.65 -10.56
C ALA A 129 -15.60 7.24 -11.51
N ARG A 130 -15.09 8.43 -11.18
CA ARG A 130 -14.13 9.13 -12.03
C ARG A 130 -12.77 8.45 -12.07
N SER A 131 -12.28 7.94 -10.94
CA SER A 131 -11.04 7.15 -10.91
C SER A 131 -11.17 5.87 -11.74
N ALA A 132 -12.28 5.15 -11.62
CA ALA A 132 -12.52 3.96 -12.42
C ALA A 132 -12.50 4.27 -13.93
N GLU A 133 -13.20 5.30 -14.38
CA GLU A 133 -13.22 5.73 -15.80
C GLU A 133 -11.81 6.09 -16.32
N LEU A 134 -10.99 6.74 -15.50
CA LEU A 134 -9.67 7.21 -15.91
C LEU A 134 -8.60 6.13 -15.85
N LEU A 135 -8.74 5.14 -14.99
CA LEU A 135 -7.68 4.16 -14.68
C LEU A 135 -7.92 2.78 -15.29
N LEU A 136 -9.18 2.36 -15.46
CA LEU A 136 -9.49 1.08 -16.09
C LEU A 136 -8.94 1.01 -17.53
N GLY A 137 -8.28 -0.11 -17.84
CA GLY A 137 -7.58 -0.30 -19.11
C GLY A 137 -6.21 0.39 -19.22
N ARG A 138 -5.79 1.18 -18.22
CA ARG A 138 -4.47 1.84 -18.17
C ARG A 138 -3.50 1.22 -17.18
N SER A 139 -4.02 0.52 -16.17
CA SER A 139 -3.20 -0.19 -15.20
C SER A 139 -3.72 -1.61 -15.00
N PRO A 140 -2.85 -2.63 -14.88
CA PRO A 140 -3.27 -4.01 -14.67
C PRO A 140 -3.77 -4.27 -13.25
N ARG A 141 -3.44 -3.39 -12.30
CA ARG A 141 -3.87 -3.46 -10.89
C ARG A 141 -4.23 -2.08 -10.40
N ILE A 142 -5.46 -1.95 -9.86
CA ILE A 142 -5.98 -0.71 -9.29
C ILE A 142 -6.65 -1.08 -7.98
N HIS A 143 -6.21 -0.52 -6.85
CA HIS A 143 -6.79 -0.74 -5.54
C HIS A 143 -7.33 0.57 -4.97
N TRP A 144 -8.61 0.56 -4.63
CA TRP A 144 -9.25 1.68 -3.91
C TRP A 144 -8.83 1.69 -2.44
N TYR A 145 -8.40 2.81 -1.95
CA TYR A 145 -8.08 3.05 -0.55
C TYR A 145 -9.23 3.85 0.09
N SER A 146 -10.05 3.27 0.96
CA SER A 146 -9.98 1.96 1.56
C SER A 146 -11.39 1.36 1.70
N LEU A 147 -11.52 0.18 2.33
CA LEU A 147 -12.82 -0.39 2.64
C LEU A 147 -13.45 0.24 3.88
N LEU A 148 -12.67 0.35 4.97
CA LEU A 148 -13.12 0.85 6.26
C LEU A 148 -12.47 2.20 6.57
N ASP A 149 -13.23 3.11 7.16
CA ASP A 149 -12.67 4.31 7.76
C ASP A 149 -11.66 3.95 8.86
N LEU A 150 -10.64 4.78 9.03
CA LEU A 150 -9.75 4.66 10.17
C LEU A 150 -10.52 4.95 11.47
N PRO A 151 -10.26 4.20 12.56
CA PRO A 151 -10.81 4.53 13.87
C PRO A 151 -10.36 5.92 14.30
N ARG A 152 -11.29 6.73 14.79
CA ARG A 152 -10.96 8.10 15.28
C ARG A 152 -9.94 8.10 16.43
N ALA A 153 -9.94 7.03 17.20
CA ALA A 153 -8.98 6.84 18.29
C ALA A 153 -7.60 6.36 17.80
N TRP A 154 -7.43 6.11 16.47
CA TRP A 154 -6.15 5.64 15.95
C TRP A 154 -5.07 6.74 16.07
N PRO A 155 -4.00 6.52 16.85
CA PRO A 155 -2.93 7.50 16.96
C PRO A 155 -2.15 7.56 15.65
N ALA A 156 -1.86 8.76 15.18
CA ALA A 156 -0.86 8.93 14.14
C ALA A 156 0.50 8.47 14.68
N THR A 157 0.98 7.33 14.21
CA THR A 157 2.21 6.69 14.70
C THR A 157 3.44 7.08 13.89
N THR A 158 3.26 7.82 12.78
CA THR A 158 4.36 8.29 11.96
C THR A 158 5.04 9.52 12.59
N ARG A 159 6.37 9.54 12.57
CA ARG A 159 7.17 10.67 13.05
C ARG A 159 6.83 11.97 12.31
N HIS A 160 6.65 11.86 11.01
CA HIS A 160 6.22 12.94 10.14
C HIS A 160 4.77 12.69 9.70
N ARG A 161 3.93 13.70 9.75
CA ARG A 161 2.56 13.62 9.25
C ARG A 161 2.57 13.81 7.74
N GLU A 162 1.81 12.99 7.03
CA GLU A 162 1.65 13.11 5.58
C GLU A 162 0.98 14.41 5.17
N ALA A 163 0.12 14.94 6.04
CA ALA A 163 -0.65 16.15 5.78
C ALA A 163 -1.04 16.86 7.08
N GLU A 164 -1.32 18.14 6.97
CA GLU A 164 -1.76 18.99 8.08
C GLU A 164 -3.16 19.57 7.82
N GLY A 165 -3.77 20.14 8.86
CA GLY A 165 -5.07 20.79 8.78
C GLY A 165 -6.18 19.83 8.31
N SER A 166 -7.01 20.27 7.37
CA SER A 166 -8.12 19.48 6.86
C SER A 166 -7.67 18.22 6.11
N ALA A 167 -6.51 18.23 5.46
CA ALA A 167 -5.97 17.09 4.77
C ALA A 167 -5.64 15.93 5.73
N TYR A 168 -5.12 16.23 6.93
CA TYR A 168 -4.93 15.24 7.97
C TYR A 168 -6.25 14.57 8.39
N TYR A 169 -7.30 15.35 8.62
CA TYR A 169 -8.61 14.79 9.01
C TYR A 169 -9.26 13.97 7.89
N ARG A 170 -9.01 14.31 6.63
CA ARG A 170 -9.54 13.58 5.47
C ARG A 170 -9.12 12.12 5.46
N HIS A 171 -7.94 11.79 5.99
CA HIS A 171 -7.42 10.43 6.07
C HIS A 171 -8.36 9.48 6.84
N PHE A 172 -9.06 9.97 7.86
CA PHE A 172 -10.00 9.18 8.64
C PHE A 172 -11.30 8.81 7.89
N TYR A 173 -11.55 9.38 6.72
CA TYR A 173 -12.79 9.23 5.98
C TYR A 173 -12.59 8.64 4.57
N MET A 174 -11.55 7.84 4.38
CA MET A 174 -11.23 7.23 3.08
C MET A 174 -12.02 5.95 2.80
N GLY A 175 -12.57 5.31 3.83
CA GLY A 175 -13.33 4.06 3.71
C GLY A 175 -14.62 4.20 2.88
N LEU A 176 -15.00 3.11 2.21
CA LEU A 176 -16.34 2.94 1.62
C LEU A 176 -17.40 2.64 2.69
N LEU A 177 -16.94 2.20 3.85
CA LEU A 177 -17.72 1.96 5.06
C LEU A 177 -17.23 2.91 6.16
N ARG A 178 -18.15 3.36 7.00
CA ARG A 178 -17.82 4.12 8.21
C ARG A 178 -17.12 3.23 9.24
N GLU A 179 -16.61 3.84 10.29
CA GLU A 179 -15.95 3.13 11.40
C GLU A 179 -16.84 2.05 12.03
N ASP A 180 -18.15 2.28 12.10
CA ASP A 180 -19.16 1.34 12.61
C ASP A 180 -19.55 0.23 11.60
N GLY A 181 -18.97 0.23 10.41
CA GLY A 181 -19.26 -0.72 9.34
C GLY A 181 -20.49 -0.36 8.50
N SER A 182 -21.16 0.76 8.75
CA SER A 182 -22.29 1.20 7.94
C SER A 182 -21.81 1.72 6.56
N PRO A 183 -22.56 1.43 5.47
CA PRO A 183 -22.15 1.80 4.13
C PRO A 183 -22.27 3.30 3.87
N LYS A 184 -21.31 3.84 3.12
CA LYS A 184 -21.41 5.18 2.53
C LYS A 184 -21.96 5.11 1.11
N ARG A 185 -22.36 6.25 0.55
CA ARG A 185 -22.88 6.36 -0.82
C ARG A 185 -21.91 5.79 -1.86
N ALA A 186 -20.62 6.03 -1.67
CA ALA A 186 -19.55 5.56 -2.55
C ALA A 186 -19.48 4.04 -2.68
N LEU A 187 -19.95 3.27 -1.68
CA LEU A 187 -20.00 1.80 -1.76
C LEU A 187 -20.84 1.31 -2.95
N LYS A 188 -22.00 1.95 -3.19
CA LYS A 188 -22.86 1.62 -4.34
C LYS A 188 -22.20 1.98 -5.67
N ALA A 189 -21.44 3.08 -5.72
CA ALA A 189 -20.67 3.42 -6.91
C ALA A 189 -19.55 2.40 -7.15
N PHE A 190 -18.80 2.04 -6.10
CA PHE A 190 -17.71 1.06 -6.16
C PHE A 190 -18.21 -0.33 -6.61
N SER A 191 -19.36 -0.80 -6.15
CA SER A 191 -19.90 -2.12 -6.49
C SER A 191 -20.09 -2.34 -8.00
N ARG A 192 -20.23 -1.26 -8.79
CA ARG A 192 -20.32 -1.32 -10.26
C ARG A 192 -18.98 -1.70 -10.90
N TYR A 193 -17.87 -1.44 -10.22
CA TYR A 193 -16.50 -1.64 -10.71
C TYR A 193 -15.75 -2.73 -9.92
N SER A 194 -16.33 -3.27 -8.85
CA SER A 194 -15.67 -4.24 -7.95
C SER A 194 -15.11 -5.49 -8.64
N PRO A 195 -15.63 -5.97 -9.79
CA PRO A 195 -14.99 -7.07 -10.51
C PRO A 195 -13.62 -6.71 -11.12
N GLN A 196 -13.37 -5.40 -11.34
CA GLN A 196 -12.18 -4.87 -12.02
C GLN A 196 -11.25 -4.15 -11.05
N LEU A 197 -11.80 -3.50 -10.01
CA LEU A 197 -11.05 -2.81 -8.98
C LEU A 197 -10.80 -3.73 -7.78
N GLY A 198 -9.60 -3.63 -7.23
CA GLY A 198 -9.28 -4.17 -5.92
C GLY A 198 -9.56 -3.17 -4.79
N ILE A 199 -9.34 -3.62 -3.58
CA ILE A 199 -9.34 -2.81 -2.37
C ILE A 199 -7.94 -2.82 -1.75
N CYS A 200 -7.46 -1.67 -1.29
CA CYS A 200 -6.38 -1.57 -0.33
C CYS A 200 -7.00 -1.44 1.06
N GLN A 201 -6.73 -2.39 1.94
CA GLN A 201 -7.15 -2.36 3.33
C GLN A 201 -6.02 -2.85 4.22
N TRP A 202 -5.51 -1.95 5.05
CA TRP A 202 -4.60 -2.31 6.13
C TRP A 202 -5.39 -2.80 7.34
N PHE A 203 -4.93 -3.91 7.92
CA PHE A 203 -5.43 -4.40 9.19
C PHE A 203 -4.38 -4.09 10.25
N HIS A 204 -4.75 -3.30 11.25
CA HIS A 204 -3.89 -3.06 12.40
C HIS A 204 -3.66 -4.37 13.16
N PHE A 205 -2.61 -4.39 13.97
CA PHE A 205 -2.33 -5.57 14.78
C PHE A 205 -3.55 -5.94 15.64
N GLU A 206 -4.03 -7.18 15.50
CA GLU A 206 -5.25 -7.70 16.15
C GLU A 206 -6.53 -6.89 15.84
N ASP A 207 -6.64 -6.32 14.65
CA ASP A 207 -7.81 -5.53 14.25
C ASP A 207 -9.11 -6.34 14.41
N PRO A 208 -10.03 -5.93 15.30
CA PRO A 208 -11.27 -6.64 15.53
C PRO A 208 -12.23 -6.59 14.33
N ARG A 209 -11.97 -5.72 13.34
CA ARG A 209 -12.81 -5.52 12.17
C ARG A 209 -12.44 -6.42 11.00
N LEU A 210 -11.44 -7.32 11.15
CA LEU A 210 -11.01 -8.23 10.09
C LEU A 210 -12.18 -9.03 9.51
N ASP A 211 -12.98 -9.67 10.36
CA ASP A 211 -14.09 -10.52 9.91
C ASP A 211 -15.19 -9.69 9.23
N LEU A 212 -15.47 -8.48 9.71
CA LEU A 212 -16.39 -7.53 9.07
C LEU A 212 -15.89 -7.12 7.69
N ALA A 213 -14.60 -6.81 7.55
CA ALA A 213 -14.00 -6.45 6.27
C ALA A 213 -14.10 -7.61 5.26
N VAL A 214 -13.76 -8.82 5.68
CA VAL A 214 -13.84 -10.01 4.83
C VAL A 214 -15.27 -10.27 4.35
N LYS A 215 -16.26 -10.11 5.23
CA LYS A 215 -17.68 -10.21 4.87
C LYS A 215 -18.01 -9.24 3.73
N TRP A 216 -17.70 -7.95 3.90
CA TRP A 216 -17.99 -6.92 2.89
C TRP A 216 -17.24 -7.12 1.59
N LEU A 217 -15.96 -7.53 1.63
CA LEU A 217 -15.18 -7.85 0.42
C LEU A 217 -15.85 -8.96 -0.40
N LYS A 218 -16.36 -10.00 0.27
CA LYS A 218 -17.11 -11.09 -0.37
C LYS A 218 -18.45 -10.62 -0.94
N GLU A 219 -19.21 -9.84 -0.19
CA GLU A 219 -20.51 -9.27 -0.64
C GLU A 219 -20.34 -8.35 -1.85
N LEU A 220 -19.26 -7.59 -1.91
CA LEU A 220 -18.92 -6.74 -3.05
C LEU A 220 -18.37 -7.52 -4.26
N GLY A 221 -18.07 -8.81 -4.11
CA GLY A 221 -17.44 -9.62 -5.16
C GLY A 221 -16.00 -9.20 -5.48
N VAL A 222 -15.33 -8.48 -4.57
CA VAL A 222 -13.92 -8.10 -4.73
C VAL A 222 -13.06 -9.36 -4.78
N LYS A 223 -12.11 -9.40 -5.74
CA LYS A 223 -11.15 -10.50 -5.85
C LYS A 223 -9.74 -10.08 -5.47
N LYS A 224 -9.38 -8.84 -5.75
CA LYS A 224 -8.03 -8.31 -5.56
C LYS A 224 -7.97 -7.49 -4.28
N LEU A 225 -7.05 -7.83 -3.40
CA LEU A 225 -6.84 -7.14 -2.14
C LEU A 225 -5.36 -6.77 -1.99
N ARG A 226 -5.08 -5.53 -1.63
CA ARG A 226 -3.77 -5.15 -1.13
C ARG A 226 -3.86 -4.96 0.38
N THR A 227 -2.96 -5.61 1.10
CA THR A 227 -2.79 -5.47 2.54
C THR A 227 -1.31 -5.58 2.91
N GLY A 228 -0.96 -5.53 4.18
CA GLY A 228 0.42 -5.60 4.61
C GLY A 228 0.65 -6.50 5.81
N LEU A 229 1.90 -6.94 5.93
CA LEU A 229 2.49 -7.49 7.13
C LEU A 229 3.63 -6.56 7.55
N SER A 230 3.42 -5.83 8.64
CA SER A 230 4.43 -4.94 9.20
C SER A 230 5.54 -5.74 9.88
N TRP A 231 6.80 -5.50 9.48
CA TRP A 231 7.93 -6.11 10.17
C TRP A 231 8.00 -5.62 11.64
N ALA A 232 7.66 -4.35 11.88
CA ALA A 232 7.55 -3.81 13.24
C ALA A 232 6.51 -4.57 14.10
N ASP A 233 5.37 -4.94 13.52
CA ASP A 233 4.38 -5.77 14.20
C ASP A 233 4.86 -7.22 14.35
N GLY A 234 5.72 -7.69 13.47
CA GLY A 234 6.29 -9.05 13.51
C GLY A 234 7.12 -9.35 14.76
N GLU A 235 7.51 -8.33 15.53
CA GLU A 235 8.22 -8.49 16.80
C GLU A 235 7.31 -8.42 18.04
N ARG A 236 6.01 -8.17 17.85
CA ARG A 236 5.05 -8.17 18.95
C ARG A 236 4.79 -9.59 19.46
N PRO A 237 4.42 -9.77 20.71
CA PRO A 237 3.88 -11.03 21.20
C PRO A 237 2.72 -11.50 20.31
N ASN A 238 2.65 -12.78 19.99
CA ASN A 238 1.60 -13.41 19.15
C ASN A 238 1.53 -12.87 17.70
N ALA A 239 2.59 -12.24 17.20
CA ALA A 239 2.61 -11.67 15.84
C ALA A 239 2.29 -12.71 14.75
N LEU A 240 2.89 -13.90 14.83
CA LEU A 240 2.66 -14.95 13.85
C LEU A 240 1.23 -15.49 13.90
N GLU A 241 0.63 -15.62 15.10
CA GLU A 241 -0.76 -16.03 15.25
C GLU A 241 -1.71 -15.00 14.61
N TRP A 242 -1.42 -13.72 14.79
CA TRP A 242 -2.17 -12.65 14.13
C TRP A 242 -2.02 -12.69 12.62
N PHE A 243 -0.81 -12.82 12.10
CA PHE A 243 -0.57 -12.92 10.65
C PHE A 243 -1.24 -14.16 10.06
N ASP A 244 -1.17 -15.30 10.74
CA ASP A 244 -1.86 -16.52 10.33
C ASP A 244 -3.38 -16.36 10.31
N ARG A 245 -3.95 -15.69 11.33
CA ARG A 245 -5.38 -15.38 11.36
C ARG A 245 -5.78 -14.49 10.19
N GLN A 246 -5.00 -13.41 9.96
CA GLN A 246 -5.24 -12.49 8.85
C GLN A 246 -5.19 -13.23 7.51
N MET A 247 -4.14 -14.01 7.24
CA MET A 247 -3.98 -14.69 5.96
C MET A 247 -5.01 -15.79 5.74
N ARG A 248 -5.40 -16.54 6.78
CA ARG A 248 -6.52 -17.50 6.69
C ARG A 248 -7.85 -16.82 6.39
N ALA A 249 -8.14 -15.69 7.01
CA ALA A 249 -9.37 -14.95 6.76
C ALA A 249 -9.43 -14.43 5.30
N LEU A 250 -8.28 -14.18 4.69
CA LEU A 250 -8.14 -13.68 3.31
C LEU A 250 -8.03 -14.81 2.27
N GLU A 251 -8.23 -16.06 2.64
CA GLU A 251 -8.28 -17.16 1.66
C GLU A 251 -9.38 -16.92 0.61
N GLY A 252 -9.03 -17.17 -0.66
CA GLY A 252 -9.93 -16.95 -1.79
C GLY A 252 -9.83 -15.56 -2.43
N PHE A 253 -9.01 -14.67 -1.88
CA PHE A 253 -8.64 -13.41 -2.53
C PHE A 253 -7.27 -13.52 -3.21
N ASP A 254 -7.08 -12.71 -4.25
CA ASP A 254 -5.78 -12.45 -4.89
C ASP A 254 -5.11 -11.31 -4.10
N VAL A 255 -4.15 -11.66 -3.24
CA VAL A 255 -3.55 -10.74 -2.26
C VAL A 255 -2.22 -10.21 -2.77
N THR A 256 -2.12 -8.89 -2.94
CA THR A 256 -0.83 -8.18 -3.00
C THR A 256 -0.39 -7.91 -1.57
N LEU A 257 0.67 -8.59 -1.13
CA LEU A 257 1.14 -8.55 0.24
C LEU A 257 2.32 -7.58 0.39
N THR A 258 2.13 -6.49 1.12
CA THR A 258 3.17 -5.48 1.36
C THR A 258 3.98 -5.80 2.60
N PHE A 259 5.31 -5.82 2.47
CA PHE A 259 6.26 -5.93 3.58
C PHE A 259 6.89 -4.56 3.83
N CYS A 260 6.79 -4.04 5.05
CA CYS A 260 7.31 -2.71 5.38
C CYS A 260 7.48 -2.52 6.89
N PHE A 261 8.03 -1.35 7.23
CA PHE A 261 8.20 -0.80 8.58
C PHE A 261 9.22 -1.53 9.43
N THR A 262 10.27 -0.80 9.75
CA THR A 262 11.35 -1.26 10.62
C THR A 262 10.86 -1.34 12.08
N PRO A 263 11.13 -2.43 12.81
CA PRO A 263 10.96 -2.40 14.27
C PRO A 263 11.77 -1.25 14.87
N PRO A 264 11.18 -0.40 15.75
CA PRO A 264 11.89 0.74 16.30
C PRO A 264 13.24 0.39 16.95
N SER A 265 13.33 -0.77 17.61
CA SER A 265 14.56 -1.27 18.23
C SER A 265 15.67 -1.65 17.24
N ARG A 266 15.34 -1.79 15.94
CA ARG A 266 16.26 -2.14 14.84
C ARG A 266 16.54 -1.00 13.89
N GLY A 267 15.91 0.16 14.09
CA GLY A 267 16.11 1.36 13.28
C GLY A 267 17.38 2.13 13.64
N VAL A 268 17.94 2.85 12.69
CA VAL A 268 18.98 3.86 12.95
C VAL A 268 18.48 4.92 13.95
N ARG A 269 17.20 5.27 13.85
CA ARG A 269 16.43 6.00 14.87
C ARG A 269 15.34 5.09 15.41
N GLU A 270 14.96 5.25 16.66
CA GLU A 270 13.92 4.44 17.31
C GLU A 270 12.52 4.82 16.78
N HIS A 271 12.28 4.49 15.52
CA HIS A 271 11.05 4.77 14.81
C HIS A 271 10.82 3.81 13.64
N HIS A 272 9.56 3.41 13.38
CA HIS A 272 9.23 2.39 12.38
C HIS A 272 9.45 2.84 10.91
N THR A 273 9.61 4.13 10.65
CA THR A 273 9.96 4.66 9.31
C THR A 273 11.46 4.84 9.11
N SER A 274 12.26 4.56 10.15
CA SER A 274 13.71 4.65 10.07
C SER A 274 14.29 3.55 9.16
N PRO A 275 15.34 3.83 8.38
CA PRO A 275 16.17 2.78 7.82
C PRO A 275 16.62 1.80 8.92
N PRO A 276 16.66 0.47 8.66
CA PRO A 276 17.18 -0.47 9.63
C PRO A 276 18.69 -0.35 9.78
N LEU A 277 19.21 -0.70 10.96
CA LEU A 277 20.65 -0.82 11.22
C LEU A 277 21.30 -1.94 10.39
N VAL A 278 20.55 -3.02 10.17
CA VAL A 278 20.99 -4.22 9.43
C VAL A 278 19.91 -4.52 8.37
N ILE A 279 20.20 -4.18 7.12
CA ILE A 279 19.22 -4.28 6.02
C ILE A 279 18.89 -5.74 5.65
N GLU A 280 19.79 -6.67 5.94
CA GLU A 280 19.62 -8.10 5.75
C GLU A 280 18.45 -8.66 6.59
N GLU A 281 18.22 -8.12 7.77
CA GLU A 281 17.13 -8.56 8.66
C GLU A 281 15.75 -8.31 8.04
N PHE A 282 15.58 -7.22 7.27
CA PHE A 282 14.36 -7.00 6.50
C PHE A 282 14.20 -8.04 5.38
N ALA A 283 15.29 -8.37 4.69
CA ALA A 283 15.27 -9.41 3.67
C ALA A 283 14.93 -10.79 4.25
N GLU A 284 15.45 -11.13 5.43
CA GLU A 284 15.09 -12.34 6.18
C GLU A 284 13.63 -12.37 6.58
N PHE A 285 13.07 -11.23 7.03
CA PHE A 285 11.64 -11.11 7.30
C PHE A 285 10.81 -11.38 6.03
N CYS A 286 11.18 -10.77 4.90
CA CYS A 286 10.51 -10.98 3.62
C CYS A 286 10.57 -12.45 3.17
N ALA A 287 11.73 -13.11 3.28
CA ALA A 287 11.88 -14.54 2.97
C ALA A 287 10.97 -15.39 3.85
N ARG A 288 10.99 -15.18 5.16
CA ARG A 288 10.19 -15.93 6.13
C ARG A 288 8.69 -15.79 5.86
N MET A 289 8.21 -14.58 5.56
CA MET A 289 6.79 -14.35 5.26
C MET A 289 6.40 -14.92 3.90
N THR A 290 7.28 -14.84 2.90
CA THR A 290 7.07 -15.47 1.59
C THR A 290 6.96 -16.98 1.71
N ARG A 291 7.90 -17.64 2.37
CA ARG A 291 7.86 -19.09 2.63
C ARG A 291 6.58 -19.52 3.33
N ARG A 292 6.08 -18.70 4.27
CA ARG A 292 4.90 -19.06 5.06
C ARG A 292 3.58 -18.87 4.31
N TYR A 293 3.46 -17.84 3.46
CA TYR A 293 2.17 -17.42 2.91
C TYR A 293 2.08 -17.41 1.38
N ALA A 294 3.21 -17.49 0.69
CA ALA A 294 3.27 -17.36 -0.76
C ALA A 294 4.07 -18.48 -1.46
N SER A 295 4.36 -19.56 -0.76
CA SER A 295 5.01 -20.76 -1.33
C SER A 295 4.01 -21.63 -2.10
#